data_85d06308f2221cb6f00f1d6309f55edd
#
_entry.id   85d06308f2221cb6f00f1d6309f55edd
#
_cell.length_a   1.000
_cell.length_b   1.000
_cell.length_c   1.000
_cell.angle_alpha   90.00
_cell.angle_beta   90.00
_cell.angle_gamma   90.00
#
_symmetry.space_group_name_H-M   'P 1'
#
loop_
_entity.id
_entity.type
_entity.pdbx_description
1 polymer ?
#
loop_
_entity_poly.entity_id
_entity_poly.type
_entity_poly.pdbx_seq_one_letter_code
_entity_poly.pdbx_strand_id
1 'polypeptide(L)'
;MPTSRKFRDSIHAKGTNIAVLSNGNSDDYISLTDIARYKSDAPDDVIKNWMRNRDTIEFLGLWEQLNNPEFKPVEFDGFRTQAGSNAFTMSPKKWIDGTGAVGIISKAGRYGGTFAQKDIAFEFASWISAEFKLYIIKDYQRLKNDENSRLALG
;
A
#
# COMPACT_ATOMS: atom_id res chain seq x y z
N MET A 1 1.36 -28.81 2.78
CA MET A 1 0.60 -27.90 3.61
C MET A 1 1.06 -26.46 3.45
N PRO A 2 0.20 -25.58 3.08
CA PRO A 2 0.62 -24.19 2.92
C PRO A 2 0.90 -23.60 4.29
N THR A 3 2.10 -23.15 4.44
CA THR A 3 2.54 -22.50 5.69
C THR A 3 2.12 -21.06 5.75
N SER A 4 1.80 -20.47 4.61
CA SER A 4 1.33 -19.09 4.58
C SER A 4 -0.15 -19.10 4.26
N ARG A 5 -0.97 -18.86 5.26
CA ARG A 5 -2.36 -18.55 5.02
C ARG A 5 -2.47 -17.07 4.76
N LYS A 6 -2.82 -16.73 3.51
CA LYS A 6 -3.20 -15.39 3.17
C LYS A 6 -4.68 -15.25 3.46
N PHE A 7 -5.00 -14.48 4.48
CA PHE A 7 -6.37 -14.14 4.76
C PHE A 7 -6.74 -12.89 3.99
N ARG A 8 -7.87 -12.95 3.31
CA ARG A 8 -8.43 -11.78 2.66
C ARG A 8 -9.56 -11.26 3.54
N ASP A 9 -9.44 -10.03 3.97
CA ASP A 9 -10.45 -9.36 4.75
C ASP A 9 -10.72 -7.99 4.13
N SER A 10 -11.64 -7.23 4.69
CA SER A 10 -12.02 -5.94 4.11
C SER A 10 -12.18 -4.86 5.17
N ILE A 11 -11.68 -3.69 4.85
CA ILE A 11 -11.98 -2.44 5.54
C ILE A 11 -13.20 -1.83 4.85
N HIS A 12 -14.13 -1.30 5.63
CA HIS A 12 -15.31 -0.59 5.12
C HIS A 12 -15.23 0.86 5.57
N ALA A 13 -15.04 1.77 4.63
CA ALA A 13 -14.88 3.18 4.93
C ALA A 13 -15.67 4.02 3.92
N LYS A 14 -16.60 4.83 4.40
CA LYS A 14 -17.37 5.76 3.58
C LYS A 14 -18.00 5.08 2.34
N GLY A 15 -18.58 3.89 2.54
CA GLY A 15 -19.21 3.15 1.46
C GLY A 15 -18.24 2.41 0.52
N THR A 16 -16.96 2.43 0.82
CA THR A 16 -15.93 1.80 -0.01
C THR A 16 -15.38 0.56 0.70
N ASN A 17 -15.32 -0.56 -0.02
CA ASN A 17 -14.72 -1.79 0.49
C ASN A 17 -13.26 -1.85 0.05
N ILE A 18 -12.36 -2.03 0.99
CA ILE A 18 -10.93 -2.02 0.74
C ILE A 18 -10.34 -3.35 1.19
N ALA A 19 -9.83 -4.13 0.25
CA ALA A 19 -9.29 -5.45 0.55
C ALA A 19 -8.01 -5.36 1.38
N VAL A 20 -7.88 -6.28 2.33
CA VAL A 20 -6.70 -6.42 3.17
C VAL A 20 -6.17 -7.84 3.02
N LEU A 21 -4.87 -7.98 2.77
CA LEU A 21 -4.19 -9.27 2.72
C LEU A 21 -3.35 -9.41 3.98
N SER A 22 -3.61 -10.46 4.74
CA SER A 22 -2.82 -10.78 5.92
C SER A 22 -2.00 -12.03 5.63
N ASN A 23 -0.71 -11.98 5.99
CA ASN A 23 0.21 -13.09 5.79
C ASN A 23 0.32 -14.02 7.01
N GLY A 24 -0.51 -13.80 8.01
CA GLY A 24 -0.43 -14.55 9.26
C GLY A 24 0.68 -14.06 10.18
N ASN A 25 1.39 -13.02 9.81
CA ASN A 25 2.32 -12.28 10.67
C ASN A 25 1.80 -10.85 10.84
N SER A 26 2.61 -9.96 11.39
CA SER A 26 2.16 -8.61 11.73
C SER A 26 1.99 -7.68 10.53
N ASP A 27 2.36 -8.11 9.32
CA ASP A 27 2.34 -7.25 8.15
C ASP A 27 1.10 -7.46 7.32
N ASP A 28 0.19 -6.50 7.38
CA ASP A 28 -0.98 -6.47 6.52
C ASP A 28 -0.69 -5.60 5.31
N TYR A 29 -1.20 -6.04 4.15
CA TYR A 29 -1.13 -5.28 2.91
C TYR A 29 -2.54 -4.86 2.52
N ILE A 30 -2.71 -3.57 2.26
CA ILE A 30 -4.01 -2.95 2.02
C ILE A 30 -4.07 -2.50 0.56
N SER A 31 -5.22 -2.70 -0.08
CA SER A 31 -5.40 -2.40 -1.51
C SER A 31 -5.36 -0.89 -1.78
N LEU A 32 -4.30 -0.43 -2.42
CA LEU A 32 -4.24 0.94 -2.95
C LEU A 32 -5.26 1.14 -4.06
N THR A 33 -5.50 0.10 -4.85
CA THR A 33 -6.48 0.16 -5.93
C THR A 33 -7.86 0.50 -5.39
N ASP A 34 -8.28 -0.16 -4.33
CA ASP A 34 -9.59 0.09 -3.72
C ASP A 34 -9.65 1.48 -3.08
N ILE A 35 -8.57 1.91 -2.43
CA ILE A 35 -8.50 3.27 -1.87
C ILE A 35 -8.64 4.30 -2.99
N ALA A 36 -7.93 4.10 -4.10
CA ALA A 36 -7.96 5.02 -5.24
C ALA A 36 -9.34 5.12 -5.86
N ARG A 37 -10.11 4.03 -5.85
CA ARG A 37 -11.49 4.02 -6.38
C ARG A 37 -12.44 4.96 -5.65
N TYR A 38 -12.12 5.31 -4.41
CA TYR A 38 -12.89 6.32 -3.70
C TYR A 38 -12.86 7.66 -4.44
N LYS A 39 -11.76 7.95 -5.14
CA LYS A 39 -11.54 9.22 -5.82
C LYS A 39 -11.86 9.16 -7.31
N SER A 40 -11.66 8.01 -7.97
CA SER A 40 -11.67 7.95 -9.42
C SER A 40 -11.97 6.55 -9.94
N ASP A 41 -12.59 6.49 -11.12
CA ASP A 41 -12.80 5.23 -11.85
C ASP A 41 -11.51 4.75 -12.53
N ALA A 42 -10.44 5.53 -12.49
CA ALA A 42 -9.13 5.18 -13.03
C ALA A 42 -8.10 5.06 -11.90
N PRO A 43 -8.20 4.02 -11.05
CA PRO A 43 -7.37 3.92 -9.85
C PRO A 43 -5.88 3.85 -10.14
N ASP A 44 -5.47 3.22 -11.25
CA ASP A 44 -4.05 3.12 -11.57
C ASP A 44 -3.43 4.48 -11.85
N ASP A 45 -4.18 5.38 -12.49
CA ASP A 45 -3.72 6.75 -12.73
C ASP A 45 -3.54 7.52 -11.43
N VAL A 46 -4.45 7.33 -10.49
CA VAL A 46 -4.35 7.97 -9.17
C VAL A 46 -3.08 7.51 -8.45
N ILE A 47 -2.82 6.21 -8.46
CA ILE A 47 -1.64 5.64 -7.81
C ILE A 47 -0.36 6.20 -8.47
N LYS A 48 -0.31 6.22 -9.80
CA LYS A 48 0.86 6.75 -10.52
C LYS A 48 1.08 8.23 -10.24
N ASN A 49 -0.01 9.01 -10.16
CA ASN A 49 0.10 10.43 -9.82
C ASN A 49 0.68 10.65 -8.42
N TRP A 50 0.29 9.81 -7.46
CA TRP A 50 0.84 9.86 -6.12
C TRP A 50 2.33 9.49 -6.12
N MET A 51 2.70 8.44 -6.84
CA MET A 51 4.07 7.92 -6.84
C MET A 51 5.07 8.84 -7.53
N ARG A 52 4.62 9.76 -8.39
CA ARG A 52 5.54 10.68 -9.07
C ARG A 52 5.97 11.86 -8.19
N ASN A 53 5.33 12.07 -7.05
CA ASN A 53 5.68 13.15 -6.15
C ASN A 53 6.99 12.83 -5.41
N ARG A 54 7.81 13.86 -5.23
CA ARG A 54 9.10 13.69 -4.56
C ARG A 54 8.93 13.20 -3.12
N ASP A 55 7.97 13.80 -2.39
CA ASP A 55 7.71 13.39 -1.02
C ASP A 55 7.29 11.94 -0.92
N THR A 56 6.51 11.46 -1.89
CA THR A 56 6.11 10.06 -1.95
C THR A 56 7.32 9.15 -2.14
N ILE A 57 8.17 9.48 -3.10
CA ILE A 57 9.37 8.66 -3.37
C ILE A 57 10.29 8.65 -2.14
N GLU A 58 10.46 9.78 -1.47
CA GLU A 58 11.26 9.84 -0.25
C GLU A 58 10.66 8.98 0.87
N PHE A 59 9.35 9.04 1.05
CA PHE A 59 8.67 8.22 2.05
C PHE A 59 8.82 6.73 1.75
N LEU A 60 8.57 6.34 0.51
CA LEU A 60 8.67 4.94 0.09
C LEU A 60 10.11 4.42 0.28
N GLY A 61 11.09 5.21 -0.10
CA GLY A 61 12.49 4.83 0.06
C GLY A 61 12.90 4.70 1.52
N LEU A 62 12.45 5.62 2.38
CA LEU A 62 12.72 5.54 3.80
C LEU A 62 12.10 4.28 4.43
N TRP A 63 10.85 4.00 4.07
CA TRP A 63 10.18 2.78 4.56
C TRP A 63 10.99 1.54 4.18
N GLU A 64 11.43 1.46 2.94
CA GLU A 64 12.21 0.31 2.46
C GLU A 64 13.54 0.20 3.20
N GLN A 65 14.25 1.31 3.37
CA GLN A 65 15.53 1.30 4.09
C GLN A 65 15.39 0.80 5.51
N LEU A 66 14.27 1.08 6.16
CA LEU A 66 14.01 0.64 7.52
C LEU A 66 13.57 -0.82 7.61
N ASN A 67 13.00 -1.38 6.54
CA ASN A 67 12.31 -2.67 6.61
C ASN A 67 12.81 -3.71 5.60
N ASN A 68 13.66 -3.34 4.66
CA ASN A 68 14.04 -4.22 3.56
C ASN A 68 15.56 -4.18 3.34
N PRO A 69 16.30 -5.17 3.86
CA PRO A 69 17.76 -5.20 3.69
C PRO A 69 18.21 -5.43 2.25
N GLU A 70 17.33 -5.91 1.38
CA GLU A 70 17.63 -6.14 -0.04
C GLU A 70 17.33 -4.94 -0.93
N PHE A 71 16.90 -3.83 -0.35
CA PHE A 71 16.55 -2.62 -1.11
C PHE A 71 17.79 -2.05 -1.79
N LYS A 72 17.61 -1.55 -3.01
CA LYS A 72 18.71 -1.02 -3.84
C LYS A 72 18.81 0.49 -3.70
N PRO A 73 19.66 1.00 -2.83
CA PRO A 73 19.72 2.44 -2.56
C PRO A 73 20.24 3.27 -3.73
N VAL A 74 21.09 2.73 -4.58
CA VAL A 74 21.60 3.47 -5.76
C VAL A 74 20.47 3.72 -6.75
N GLU A 75 19.65 2.70 -7.00
CA GLU A 75 18.50 2.84 -7.89
C GLU A 75 17.49 3.83 -7.31
N PHE A 76 17.26 3.76 -6.01
CA PHE A 76 16.41 4.71 -5.30
C PHE A 76 16.90 6.15 -5.47
N ASP A 77 18.21 6.40 -5.32
CA ASP A 77 18.77 7.74 -5.48
C ASP A 77 18.52 8.30 -6.86
N GLY A 78 18.59 7.44 -7.89
CA GLY A 78 18.27 7.84 -9.26
C GLY A 78 16.83 8.32 -9.39
N PHE A 79 15.89 7.58 -8.84
CA PHE A 79 14.48 7.97 -8.84
C PHE A 79 14.24 9.24 -8.03
N ARG A 80 14.84 9.34 -6.86
CA ARG A 80 14.68 10.49 -5.99
C ARG A 80 15.14 11.79 -6.66
N THR A 81 16.23 11.71 -7.39
CA THR A 81 16.77 12.88 -8.11
C THR A 81 15.83 13.38 -9.18
N GLN A 82 15.11 12.48 -9.85
CA GLN A 82 14.18 12.82 -10.93
C GLN A 82 12.79 13.17 -10.44
N ALA A 83 12.41 12.70 -9.24
CA ALA A 83 11.05 12.83 -8.72
C ALA A 83 10.66 14.29 -8.58
N GLY A 84 9.41 14.58 -8.92
CA GLY A 84 8.86 15.92 -8.89
C GLY A 84 9.06 16.73 -10.15
N SER A 85 9.92 16.28 -11.09
CA SER A 85 10.03 16.95 -12.39
C SER A 85 8.83 16.62 -13.27
N ASN A 86 8.53 17.49 -14.23
CA ASN A 86 7.38 17.30 -15.12
C ASN A 86 7.48 16.03 -15.97
N ALA A 87 8.70 15.64 -16.32
CA ALA A 87 8.94 14.46 -17.16
C ALA A 87 8.97 13.16 -16.36
N PHE A 88 9.04 13.22 -15.06
CA PHE A 88 9.17 12.02 -14.24
C PHE A 88 7.84 11.27 -14.15
N THR A 89 7.89 9.98 -14.39
CA THR A 89 6.75 9.08 -14.18
C THR A 89 7.18 7.91 -13.30
N MET A 90 6.23 7.37 -12.54
CA MET A 90 6.48 6.21 -11.71
C MET A 90 5.25 5.31 -11.70
N SER A 91 5.48 4.02 -11.61
CA SER A 91 4.44 3.02 -11.45
C SER A 91 4.87 2.02 -10.38
N PRO A 92 3.93 1.28 -9.77
CA PRO A 92 4.30 0.22 -8.85
C PRO A 92 5.31 -0.76 -9.43
N LYS A 93 5.10 -1.20 -10.67
CA LYS A 93 6.00 -2.14 -11.34
C LYS A 93 7.41 -1.57 -11.49
N LYS A 94 7.51 -0.34 -11.98
CA LYS A 94 8.81 0.32 -12.17
C LYS A 94 9.55 0.48 -10.84
N TRP A 95 8.83 0.84 -9.79
CA TRP A 95 9.39 0.99 -8.45
C TRP A 95 9.91 -0.35 -7.92
N ILE A 96 9.09 -1.38 -7.98
CA ILE A 96 9.44 -2.71 -7.50
C ILE A 96 10.62 -3.30 -8.29
N ASP A 97 10.55 -3.27 -9.60
CA ASP A 97 11.58 -3.85 -10.47
C ASP A 97 12.91 -3.12 -10.32
N GLY A 98 12.87 -1.80 -10.17
CA GLY A 98 14.09 -1.00 -10.08
C GLY A 98 14.78 -1.09 -8.73
N THR A 99 14.01 -1.09 -7.64
CA THR A 99 14.58 -0.97 -6.30
C THR A 99 14.56 -2.26 -5.49
N GLY A 100 13.84 -3.28 -5.92
CA GLY A 100 13.64 -4.48 -5.11
C GLY A 100 12.71 -4.25 -3.94
N ALA A 101 11.84 -3.27 -4.02
CA ALA A 101 10.94 -2.90 -2.94
C ALA A 101 9.98 -4.03 -2.58
N VAL A 102 9.62 -4.12 -1.31
CA VAL A 102 8.67 -5.11 -0.78
C VAL A 102 7.43 -4.47 -0.15
N GLY A 103 7.45 -3.16 0.08
CA GLY A 103 6.34 -2.46 0.72
C GLY A 103 5.13 -2.28 -0.18
N ILE A 104 5.32 -2.38 -1.49
CA ILE A 104 4.24 -2.34 -2.48
C ILE A 104 4.33 -3.63 -3.28
N ILE A 105 3.19 -4.28 -3.50
CA ILE A 105 3.11 -5.51 -4.30
C ILE A 105 2.00 -5.36 -5.34
N SER A 106 2.18 -6.06 -6.45
CA SER A 106 1.16 -6.16 -7.50
C SER A 106 0.65 -7.59 -7.57
N LYS A 107 -0.66 -7.74 -7.64
CA LYS A 107 -1.29 -9.05 -7.81
C LYS A 107 -2.11 -9.04 -9.09
N ALA A 108 -1.90 -10.06 -9.91
CA ALA A 108 -2.68 -10.25 -11.12
C ALA A 108 -4.02 -10.90 -10.80
N GLY A 109 -4.93 -10.87 -11.77
CA GLY A 109 -6.17 -11.60 -11.70
C GLY A 109 -7.37 -10.72 -11.32
N ARG A 110 -8.52 -11.39 -11.24
CA ARG A 110 -9.81 -10.75 -11.04
C ARG A 110 -9.90 -9.95 -9.74
N TYR A 111 -9.27 -10.46 -8.68
CA TYR A 111 -9.25 -9.80 -7.37
C TYR A 111 -7.87 -9.22 -7.08
N GLY A 112 -7.14 -8.93 -8.15
CA GLY A 112 -5.81 -8.36 -8.04
C GLY A 112 -5.82 -6.86 -7.86
N GLY A 113 -4.67 -6.26 -8.08
CA GLY A 113 -4.44 -4.84 -7.94
C GLY A 113 -3.11 -4.56 -7.26
N THR A 114 -2.95 -3.31 -6.86
CA THR A 114 -1.77 -2.86 -6.14
C THR A 114 -2.09 -2.79 -4.66
N PHE A 115 -1.26 -3.43 -3.86
CA PHE A 115 -1.39 -3.47 -2.40
C PHE A 115 -0.14 -2.89 -1.77
N ALA A 116 -0.28 -2.29 -0.60
CA ALA A 116 0.85 -1.74 0.12
C ALA A 116 0.78 -2.08 1.60
N GLN A 117 1.94 -2.19 2.21
CA GLN A 117 2.03 -2.34 3.66
C GLN A 117 1.24 -1.20 4.33
N LYS A 118 0.64 -1.47 5.48
CA LYS A 118 -0.36 -0.59 6.07
C LYS A 118 0.08 0.87 6.25
N ASP A 119 1.33 1.10 6.64
CA ASP A 119 1.81 2.47 6.84
C ASP A 119 1.87 3.23 5.51
N ILE A 120 2.27 2.54 4.44
CA ILE A 120 2.31 3.11 3.10
C ILE A 120 0.88 3.37 2.61
N ALA A 121 -0.02 2.43 2.85
CA ALA A 121 -1.42 2.59 2.44
C ALA A 121 -2.08 3.76 3.16
N PHE A 122 -1.80 3.96 4.44
CA PHE A 122 -2.34 5.10 5.19
C PHE A 122 -1.78 6.43 4.68
N GLU A 123 -0.52 6.45 4.27
CA GLU A 123 0.08 7.63 3.65
C GLU A 123 -0.62 7.97 2.34
N PHE A 124 -0.87 6.97 1.50
CA PHE A 124 -1.62 7.16 0.26
C PHE A 124 -3.03 7.70 0.54
N ALA A 125 -3.72 7.10 1.49
CA ALA A 125 -5.06 7.53 1.88
C ALA A 125 -5.07 8.97 2.36
N SER A 126 -4.04 9.38 3.09
CA SER A 126 -3.87 10.75 3.55
C SER A 126 -3.77 11.75 2.40
N TRP A 127 -3.06 11.36 1.36
CA TRP A 127 -2.93 12.19 0.15
C TRP A 127 -4.26 12.35 -0.58
N ILE A 128 -5.09 11.31 -0.54
CA ILE A 128 -6.42 11.35 -1.17
C ILE A 128 -7.39 12.21 -0.34
N SER A 129 -7.49 11.94 0.97
CA SER A 129 -8.43 12.64 1.83
C SER A 129 -8.12 12.33 3.30
N ALA A 130 -7.91 13.37 4.09
CA ALA A 130 -7.67 13.21 5.53
C ALA A 130 -8.87 12.54 6.22
N GLU A 131 -10.08 12.90 5.83
CA GLU A 131 -11.29 12.31 6.39
C GLU A 131 -11.38 10.81 6.05
N PHE A 132 -11.17 10.47 4.79
CA PHE A 132 -11.21 9.08 4.34
C PHE A 132 -10.17 8.23 5.07
N LYS A 133 -8.95 8.76 5.22
CA LYS A 133 -7.89 8.11 5.98
C LYS A 133 -8.35 7.76 7.40
N LEU A 134 -9.04 8.70 8.06
CA LEU A 134 -9.49 8.49 9.43
C LEU A 134 -10.49 7.35 9.54
N TYR A 135 -11.44 7.28 8.60
CA TYR A 135 -12.39 6.17 8.56
C TYR A 135 -11.70 4.83 8.26
N ILE A 136 -10.70 4.83 7.39
CA ILE A 136 -9.93 3.63 7.09
C ILE A 136 -9.20 3.13 8.34
N ILE A 137 -8.53 4.02 9.06
CA ILE A 137 -7.80 3.66 10.28
C ILE A 137 -8.74 3.10 11.33
N LYS A 138 -9.89 3.73 11.53
CA LYS A 138 -10.85 3.27 12.54
C LYS A 138 -11.38 1.89 12.22
N ASP A 139 -11.75 1.65 10.98
CA ASP A 139 -12.26 0.33 10.60
C ASP A 139 -11.17 -0.73 10.58
N TYR A 140 -9.94 -0.36 10.24
CA TYR A 140 -8.80 -1.25 10.35
C TYR A 140 -8.57 -1.68 11.80
N GLN A 141 -8.67 -0.75 12.76
CA GLN A 141 -8.55 -1.06 14.18
C GLN A 141 -9.64 -2.01 14.64
N ARG A 142 -10.87 -1.81 14.17
CA ARG A 142 -11.98 -2.73 14.45
C ARG A 142 -11.63 -4.13 13.94
N LEU A 143 -11.14 -4.22 12.71
CA LEU A 143 -10.76 -5.49 12.10
C LEU A 143 -9.70 -6.21 12.91
N LYS A 144 -8.67 -5.50 13.39
CA LYS A 144 -7.61 -6.09 14.20
C LYS A 144 -8.09 -6.50 15.58
N ASN A 145 -8.97 -5.74 16.17
CA ASN A 145 -9.57 -6.09 17.48
C ASN A 145 -10.42 -7.36 17.35
N ASP A 146 -11.23 -7.48 16.32
CA ASP A 146 -12.03 -8.69 16.07
C ASP A 146 -11.13 -9.90 15.85
N GLU A 147 -10.07 -9.74 15.10
CA GLU A 147 -9.10 -10.79 14.84
C GLU A 147 -8.43 -11.25 16.14
N ASN A 148 -7.97 -10.31 16.96
CA ASN A 148 -7.33 -10.61 18.23
C ASN A 148 -8.30 -11.31 19.19
N SER A 149 -9.57 -10.89 19.20
CA SER A 149 -10.59 -11.53 20.04
C SER A 149 -10.81 -12.99 19.64
N ARG A 150 -10.85 -13.26 18.33
CA ARG A 150 -10.98 -14.63 17.84
C ARG A 150 -9.78 -15.50 18.23
N LEU A 151 -8.58 -14.93 18.14
CA LEU A 151 -7.37 -15.65 18.53
C LEU A 151 -7.33 -15.93 20.03
N ALA A 152 -7.82 -15.00 20.84
CA ALA A 152 -7.85 -15.17 22.29
C ALA A 152 -8.85 -16.26 22.74
N LEU A 153 -9.93 -16.46 21.97
CA LEU A 153 -10.94 -17.47 22.25
C LEU A 153 -10.56 -18.84 21.71
N GLY A 154 -9.72 -18.87 20.72
CA GLY A 154 -9.26 -20.11 20.10
C GLY A 154 -8.08 -20.71 20.79
#